data_1f8c9059918ba8223688fa08f7f072f3
#
_entry.id   1f8c9059918ba8223688fa08f7f072f3
#
_cell.length_a   1.000
_cell.length_b   1.000
_cell.length_c   1.000
_cell.angle_alpha   90.00
_cell.angle_beta   90.00
_cell.angle_gamma   90.00
#
_symmetry.space_group_name_H-M   'P 1'
#
loop_
_entity.id
_entity.type
_entity.pdbx_description
1 polymer ?
#
loop_
_entity_poly.entity_id
_entity_poly.type
_entity_poly.pdbx_seq_one_letter_code
_entity_poly.pdbx_strand_id
1 'polypeptide(L)'
;MKLKDIEKSVYRKHLNIIIVSFITSLLILALAYGQGLIMLFADSTFNSPEPAALVAGEVSGTVTEKTANGATTAESNFRYNFLGVLLALLTCVFALHRLRTSAFFSEVYYVWQVKQQQNLIYRKLKKIKAAADNEDVNALIILHFYYASLKQIYLLDDNTLTISKLNKD
;
A
#
# COMPACT_ATOMS: atom_id res chain seq x y z
N MET A 1 1.31 8.58 -29.26
CA MET A 1 1.71 7.83 -28.06
C MET A 1 2.18 6.45 -28.48
N LYS A 2 3.37 6.00 -28.04
CA LYS A 2 3.88 4.65 -28.36
C LYS A 2 3.76 3.79 -27.13
N LEU A 3 3.16 2.59 -27.26
CA LEU A 3 3.15 1.56 -26.23
C LEU A 3 4.50 0.84 -26.26
N LYS A 4 5.08 0.59 -25.07
CA LYS A 4 6.28 -0.22 -24.90
C LYS A 4 5.88 -1.69 -24.93
N ASP A 5 6.57 -2.48 -25.70
CA ASP A 5 6.41 -3.93 -25.67
C ASP A 5 7.02 -4.48 -24.39
N ILE A 6 6.23 -5.25 -23.61
CA ILE A 6 6.63 -5.82 -22.33
C ILE A 6 6.32 -7.30 -22.36
N GLU A 7 7.31 -8.10 -22.01
CA GLU A 7 7.14 -9.53 -21.89
C GLU A 7 6.31 -9.87 -20.64
N LYS A 8 5.20 -10.60 -20.85
CA LYS A 8 4.25 -10.99 -19.80
C LYS A 8 4.91 -11.75 -18.65
N SER A 9 5.82 -12.68 -18.98
CA SER A 9 6.51 -13.53 -18.01
C SER A 9 7.38 -12.70 -17.05
N VAL A 10 8.13 -11.76 -17.59
CA VAL A 10 9.04 -10.87 -16.86
C VAL A 10 8.24 -9.91 -15.98
N TYR A 11 7.20 -9.28 -16.54
CA TYR A 11 6.30 -8.38 -15.79
C TYR A 11 5.67 -9.07 -14.58
N ARG A 12 5.09 -10.26 -14.77
CA ARG A 12 4.43 -10.99 -13.67
C ARG A 12 5.41 -11.43 -12.60
N LYS A 13 6.60 -11.89 -12.99
CA LYS A 13 7.67 -12.26 -12.05
C LYS A 13 8.09 -11.05 -11.20
N HIS A 14 8.37 -9.91 -11.83
CA HIS A 14 8.76 -8.69 -11.13
C HIS A 14 7.63 -8.20 -10.22
N LEU A 15 6.39 -8.19 -10.69
CA LEU A 15 5.23 -7.79 -9.91
C LEU A 15 5.07 -8.65 -8.64
N ASN A 16 5.14 -9.98 -8.77
CA ASN A 16 5.01 -10.88 -7.63
C ASN A 16 6.14 -10.68 -6.63
N ILE A 17 7.39 -10.55 -7.09
CA ILE A 17 8.53 -10.29 -6.21
C ILE A 17 8.34 -8.96 -5.46
N ILE A 18 7.90 -7.91 -6.15
CA ILE A 18 7.64 -6.60 -5.53
C ILE A 18 6.56 -6.71 -4.45
N ILE A 19 5.45 -7.38 -4.73
CA ILE A 19 4.34 -7.53 -3.77
C ILE A 19 4.78 -8.32 -2.54
N VAL A 20 5.42 -9.48 -2.73
CA VAL A 20 5.88 -10.33 -1.62
C VAL A 20 6.94 -9.60 -0.80
N SER A 21 7.92 -8.98 -1.44
CA SER A 21 8.97 -8.21 -0.76
C SER A 21 8.40 -7.03 0.03
N PHE A 22 7.42 -6.32 -0.53
CA PHE A 22 6.74 -5.20 0.13
C PHE A 22 6.00 -5.65 1.39
N ILE A 23 5.20 -6.72 1.30
CA ILE A 23 4.44 -7.25 2.44
C ILE A 23 5.40 -7.73 3.54
N THR A 24 6.44 -8.48 3.17
CA THR A 24 7.43 -8.99 4.12
C THR A 24 8.19 -7.86 4.80
N SER A 25 8.66 -6.88 4.03
CA SER A 25 9.38 -5.71 4.55
C SER A 25 8.50 -4.87 5.48
N LEU A 26 7.24 -4.62 5.11
CA LEU A 26 6.30 -3.87 5.92
C LEU A 26 6.05 -4.56 7.27
N LEU A 27 5.89 -5.89 7.27
CA LEU A 27 5.65 -6.67 8.48
C LEU A 27 6.87 -6.61 9.42
N ILE A 28 8.07 -6.83 8.90
CA ILE A 28 9.32 -6.78 9.68
C ILE A 28 9.52 -5.38 10.26
N LEU A 29 9.35 -4.33 9.45
CA LEU A 29 9.53 -2.94 9.91
C LEU A 29 8.46 -2.53 10.93
N ALA A 30 7.20 -2.95 10.74
CA ALA A 30 6.13 -2.66 11.70
C ALA A 30 6.43 -3.26 13.08
N LEU A 31 6.90 -4.51 13.12
CA LEU A 31 7.30 -5.16 14.37
C LEU A 31 8.54 -4.48 14.98
N ALA A 32 9.55 -4.18 14.18
CA ALA A 32 10.77 -3.53 14.66
C ALA A 32 10.50 -2.14 15.24
N TYR A 33 9.73 -1.31 14.54
CA TYR A 33 9.38 0.04 15.02
C TYR A 33 8.41 -0.02 16.21
N GLY A 34 7.42 -0.93 16.20
CA GLY A 34 6.51 -1.10 17.32
C GLY A 34 7.25 -1.47 18.60
N GLN A 35 8.10 -2.50 18.55
CA GLN A 35 8.91 -2.92 19.70
C GLN A 35 9.94 -1.85 20.10
N GLY A 36 10.58 -1.20 19.13
CA GLY A 36 11.54 -0.12 19.38
C GLY A 36 10.90 1.06 20.11
N LEU A 37 9.69 1.47 19.72
CA LEU A 37 8.96 2.55 20.39
C LEU A 37 8.54 2.16 21.80
N ILE A 38 8.11 0.93 22.02
CA ILE A 38 7.77 0.43 23.36
C ILE A 38 9.02 0.46 24.25
N MET A 39 10.17 -0.04 23.78
CA MET A 39 11.42 0.01 24.53
C MET A 39 11.88 1.42 24.87
N LEU A 40 11.76 2.36 23.93
CA LEU A 40 12.25 3.73 24.13
C LEU A 40 11.33 4.58 25.00
N PHE A 41 10.01 4.37 24.92
CA PHE A 41 9.03 5.26 25.54
C PHE A 41 8.25 4.63 26.68
N ALA A 42 8.08 3.31 26.72
CA ALA A 42 7.37 2.64 27.81
C ALA A 42 8.22 2.57 29.09
N ASP A 43 9.55 2.38 28.96
CA ASP A 43 10.47 2.40 30.11
C ASP A 43 10.61 3.77 30.76
N SER A 44 10.34 4.86 30.04
CA SER A 44 10.45 6.23 30.57
C SER A 44 9.32 6.59 31.56
N THR A 45 8.21 5.86 31.53
CA THR A 45 7.07 6.09 32.42
C THR A 45 7.15 5.33 33.74
N PHE A 46 8.05 4.33 33.83
CA PHE A 46 8.21 3.54 35.06
C PHE A 46 9.22 4.08 36.07
N ASN A 47 10.00 5.13 35.73
CA ASN A 47 10.98 5.75 36.62
C ASN A 47 10.51 7.08 37.22
N SER A 48 9.23 7.27 37.50
CA SER A 48 8.82 8.25 38.50
C SER A 48 9.00 7.60 39.88
N PRO A 49 9.89 8.11 40.72
CA PRO A 49 9.99 7.66 42.12
C PRO A 49 8.66 8.05 42.78
N GLU A 50 7.86 7.07 43.10
CA GLU A 50 6.71 7.23 43.98
C GLU A 50 7.24 7.78 45.31
N PRO A 51 6.73 8.92 45.80
CA PRO A 51 7.11 9.40 47.13
C PRO A 51 6.59 8.39 48.14
N ALA A 52 7.52 7.77 48.87
CA ALA A 52 7.24 6.86 49.96
C ALA A 52 6.33 7.57 50.97
N ALA A 53 5.07 7.37 50.90
CA ALA A 53 4.13 7.69 51.97
C ALA A 53 4.02 6.47 52.88
N LEU A 54 4.80 6.54 53.98
CA LEU A 54 4.54 5.81 55.20
C LEU A 54 3.10 5.96 55.62
N VAL A 55 2.32 4.88 55.66
CA VAL A 55 1.33 4.66 56.73
C VAL A 55 1.08 3.17 56.90
N ALA A 56 1.37 2.74 58.14
CA ALA A 56 0.93 1.50 58.71
C ALA A 56 -0.62 1.37 58.78
N GLY A 57 -1.12 0.17 58.69
CA GLY A 57 -2.48 -0.10 59.17
C GLY A 57 -3.22 -1.17 58.38
N GLU A 58 -2.99 -2.40 58.77
CA GLU A 58 -3.96 -3.49 58.99
C GLU A 58 -5.19 -3.73 58.12
N VAL A 59 -5.30 -5.01 57.78
CA VAL A 59 -6.48 -5.91 57.82
C VAL A 59 -7.35 -6.06 56.59
N SER A 60 -7.22 -7.26 56.03
CA SER A 60 -8.29 -8.19 55.60
C SER A 60 -9.31 -7.72 54.54
N GLY A 61 -9.36 -8.46 53.49
CA GLY A 61 -10.57 -8.56 52.69
C GLY A 61 -10.30 -8.73 51.21
N THR A 62 -10.03 -9.98 50.81
CA THR A 62 -10.54 -10.59 49.55
C THR A 62 -10.86 -9.74 48.34
N VAL A 63 -10.18 -10.12 47.26
CA VAL A 63 -10.73 -10.29 45.90
C VAL A 63 -10.92 -9.03 45.05
N THR A 64 -10.27 -9.05 43.91
CA THR A 64 -10.62 -8.34 42.69
C THR A 64 -10.07 -6.92 42.48
N GLU A 65 -8.76 -6.80 42.30
CA GLU A 65 -8.22 -5.66 41.53
C GLU A 65 -7.02 -6.05 40.68
N LYS A 66 -7.27 -6.94 39.72
CA LYS A 66 -6.29 -7.29 38.72
C LYS A 66 -6.71 -6.88 37.31
N THR A 67 -7.63 -5.93 37.19
CA THR A 67 -8.20 -5.55 35.89
C THR A 67 -7.91 -4.11 35.47
N ALA A 68 -7.47 -3.24 36.37
CA ALA A 68 -7.24 -1.82 36.03
C ALA A 68 -5.86 -1.56 35.40
N ASN A 69 -4.83 -2.27 35.85
CA ASN A 69 -3.45 -2.02 35.35
C ASN A 69 -3.15 -2.70 33.99
N GLY A 70 -3.93 -3.71 33.62
CA GLY A 70 -3.82 -4.37 32.32
C GLY A 70 -4.39 -3.55 31.16
N ALA A 71 -5.42 -2.75 31.41
CA ALA A 71 -6.08 -1.96 30.39
C ALA A 71 -5.25 -0.72 29.99
N THR A 72 -4.63 -0.04 30.94
CA THR A 72 -3.78 1.14 30.69
C THR A 72 -2.48 0.80 29.97
N THR A 73 -1.84 -0.31 30.31
CA THR A 73 -0.63 -0.78 29.63
C THR A 73 -0.91 -1.29 28.22
N ALA A 74 -2.04 -1.98 28.04
CA ALA A 74 -2.47 -2.47 26.72
C ALA A 74 -2.83 -1.30 25.79
N GLU A 75 -3.52 -0.28 26.30
CA GLU A 75 -3.88 0.92 25.53
C GLU A 75 -2.65 1.76 25.17
N SER A 76 -1.68 1.89 26.06
CA SER A 76 -0.41 2.54 25.79
C SER A 76 0.38 1.79 24.72
N ASN A 77 0.51 0.46 24.83
CA ASN A 77 1.23 -0.36 23.86
C ASN A 77 0.55 -0.34 22.47
N PHE A 78 -0.78 -0.26 22.42
CA PHE A 78 -1.50 -0.12 21.16
C PHE A 78 -1.10 1.14 20.40
N ARG A 79 -0.96 2.28 21.08
CA ARG A 79 -0.55 3.55 20.45
C ARG A 79 0.85 3.44 19.84
N TYR A 80 1.80 2.83 20.55
CA TYR A 80 3.15 2.63 20.04
C TYR A 80 3.20 1.65 18.88
N ASN A 81 2.45 0.56 18.93
CA ASN A 81 2.34 -0.38 17.83
C ASN A 81 1.69 0.26 16.59
N PHE A 82 0.64 1.05 16.78
CA PHE A 82 -0.02 1.78 15.69
C PHE A 82 0.93 2.80 15.04
N LEU A 83 1.67 3.56 15.85
CA LEU A 83 2.67 4.50 15.36
C LEU A 83 3.81 3.77 14.63
N GLY A 84 4.22 2.61 15.13
CA GLY A 84 5.20 1.73 14.47
C GLY A 84 4.76 1.30 13.06
N VAL A 85 3.50 0.92 12.92
CA VAL A 85 2.93 0.57 11.59
C VAL A 85 2.92 1.78 10.66
N LEU A 86 2.55 2.98 11.14
CA LEU A 86 2.58 4.20 10.34
C LEU A 86 4.00 4.54 9.88
N LEU A 87 4.99 4.44 10.76
CA LEU A 87 6.40 4.67 10.41
C LEU A 87 6.90 3.64 9.40
N ALA A 88 6.54 2.35 9.57
CA ALA A 88 6.88 1.30 8.63
C ALA A 88 6.28 1.58 7.24
N LEU A 89 5.03 2.02 7.18
CA LEU A 89 4.36 2.36 5.93
C LEU A 89 5.04 3.54 5.24
N LEU A 90 5.36 4.61 5.97
CA LEU A 90 6.08 5.77 5.42
C LEU A 90 7.46 5.36 4.88
N THR A 91 8.19 4.53 5.62
CA THR A 91 9.51 4.01 5.19
C THR A 91 9.38 3.17 3.92
N CYS A 92 8.38 2.29 3.83
CA CYS A 92 8.12 1.49 2.64
C CYS A 92 7.74 2.35 1.43
N VAL A 93 6.87 3.36 1.61
CA VAL A 93 6.50 4.30 0.54
C VAL A 93 7.71 5.08 0.06
N PHE A 94 8.55 5.56 0.97
CA PHE A 94 9.80 6.25 0.62
C PHE A 94 10.75 5.34 -0.16
N ALA A 95 10.93 4.10 0.28
CA ALA A 95 11.75 3.10 -0.40
C ALA A 95 11.22 2.80 -1.81
N LEU A 96 9.91 2.59 -1.98
CA LEU A 96 9.29 2.39 -3.30
C LEU A 96 9.47 3.60 -4.20
N HIS A 97 9.30 4.82 -3.65
CA HIS A 97 9.52 6.04 -4.41
C HIS A 97 11.00 6.16 -4.86
N ARG A 98 11.94 5.77 -4.03
CA ARG A 98 13.37 5.79 -4.37
C ARG A 98 13.73 4.73 -5.40
N LEU A 99 13.10 3.55 -5.33
CA LEU A 99 13.37 2.42 -6.21
C LEU A 99 12.62 2.49 -7.56
N ARG A 100 11.64 3.39 -7.72
CA ARG A 100 10.82 3.49 -8.94
C ARG A 100 11.61 3.68 -10.23
N THR A 101 12.82 4.26 -10.13
CA THR A 101 13.73 4.51 -11.25
C THR A 101 14.66 3.34 -11.55
N SER A 102 14.62 2.29 -10.72
CA SER A 102 15.41 1.06 -10.96
C SER A 102 14.87 0.32 -12.19
N ALA A 103 15.77 -0.31 -12.94
CA ALA A 103 15.41 -1.13 -14.10
C ALA A 103 14.38 -2.23 -13.77
N PHE A 104 14.49 -2.81 -12.56
CA PHE A 104 13.57 -3.83 -12.06
C PHE A 104 12.13 -3.32 -11.88
N PHE A 105 11.96 -2.07 -11.45
CA PHE A 105 10.64 -1.44 -11.27
C PHE A 105 10.09 -0.79 -12.53
N SER A 106 10.94 -0.54 -13.54
CA SER A 106 10.57 0.26 -14.73
C SER A 106 9.37 -0.31 -15.48
N GLU A 107 9.27 -1.64 -15.61
CA GLU A 107 8.17 -2.30 -16.31
C GLU A 107 6.86 -2.22 -15.53
N VAL A 108 6.90 -2.50 -14.22
CA VAL A 108 5.74 -2.42 -13.35
C VAL A 108 5.25 -0.98 -13.23
N TYR A 109 6.17 -0.03 -13.10
CA TYR A 109 5.84 1.39 -13.05
C TYR A 109 5.23 1.90 -14.37
N TYR A 110 5.76 1.44 -15.52
CA TYR A 110 5.17 1.77 -16.82
C TYR A 110 3.73 1.25 -16.95
N VAL A 111 3.47 0.01 -16.59
CA VAL A 111 2.10 -0.57 -16.61
C VAL A 111 1.18 0.22 -15.67
N TRP A 112 1.67 0.61 -14.50
CA TRP A 112 0.91 1.45 -13.59
C TRP A 112 0.56 2.82 -14.21
N GLN A 113 1.52 3.48 -14.88
CA GLN A 113 1.26 4.73 -15.60
C GLN A 113 0.22 4.55 -16.71
N VAL A 114 0.31 3.47 -17.49
CA VAL A 114 -0.67 3.18 -18.54
C VAL A 114 -2.07 2.97 -17.94
N LYS A 115 -2.19 2.24 -16.83
CA LYS A 115 -3.45 2.08 -16.10
C LYS A 115 -4.02 3.41 -15.60
N GLN A 116 -3.18 4.34 -15.14
CA GLN A 116 -3.60 5.68 -14.76
C GLN A 116 -4.13 6.48 -15.96
N GLN A 117 -3.43 6.45 -17.08
CA GLN A 117 -3.87 7.13 -18.32
C GLN A 117 -5.19 6.54 -18.82
N GLN A 118 -5.35 5.22 -18.81
CA GLN A 118 -6.62 4.58 -19.16
C GLN A 118 -7.78 5.05 -18.28
N ASN A 119 -7.56 5.15 -16.97
CA ASN A 119 -8.60 5.65 -16.06
C ASN A 119 -9.01 7.09 -16.37
N LEU A 120 -8.06 7.96 -16.75
CA LEU A 120 -8.35 9.33 -17.17
C LEU A 120 -9.15 9.36 -18.48
N ILE A 121 -8.78 8.53 -19.46
CA ILE A 121 -9.49 8.42 -20.74
C ILE A 121 -10.89 7.86 -20.52
N TYR A 122 -11.01 6.81 -19.69
CA TYR A 122 -12.29 6.15 -19.37
C TYR A 122 -13.33 7.14 -18.82
N ARG A 123 -12.92 8.05 -17.94
CA ARG A 123 -13.82 9.08 -17.37
C ARG A 123 -14.40 10.02 -18.47
N LYS A 124 -13.70 10.18 -19.58
CA LYS A 124 -14.09 11.02 -20.71
C LYS A 124 -14.50 10.22 -21.95
N LEU A 125 -14.55 8.90 -21.85
CA LEU A 125 -14.72 7.99 -22.99
C LEU A 125 -15.94 8.34 -23.84
N LYS A 126 -17.08 8.64 -23.20
CA LYS A 126 -18.31 9.01 -23.91
C LYS A 126 -18.13 10.26 -24.79
N LYS A 127 -17.41 11.29 -24.29
CA LYS A 127 -17.13 12.51 -25.05
C LYS A 127 -16.13 12.25 -26.17
N ILE A 128 -15.12 11.42 -25.91
CA ILE A 128 -14.10 11.06 -26.89
C ILE A 128 -14.73 10.24 -28.04
N LYS A 129 -15.62 9.28 -27.74
CA LYS A 129 -16.35 8.54 -28.77
C LYS A 129 -17.20 9.46 -29.63
N ALA A 130 -17.98 10.36 -29.03
CA ALA A 130 -18.79 11.31 -29.78
C ALA A 130 -17.95 12.27 -30.67
N ALA A 131 -16.76 12.65 -30.23
CA ALA A 131 -15.84 13.42 -31.06
C ALA A 131 -15.24 12.58 -32.19
N ALA A 132 -14.93 11.31 -31.94
CA ALA A 132 -14.45 10.37 -32.96
C ALA A 132 -15.51 10.09 -34.03
N ASP A 133 -16.79 10.01 -33.64
CA ASP A 133 -17.93 9.89 -34.57
C ASP A 133 -18.08 11.13 -35.50
N ASN A 134 -17.56 12.28 -35.05
CA ASN A 134 -17.46 13.53 -35.86
C ASN A 134 -16.10 13.64 -36.58
N GLU A 135 -15.38 12.53 -36.77
CA GLU A 135 -14.11 12.49 -37.52
C GLU A 135 -12.97 13.32 -36.90
N ASP A 136 -13.02 13.63 -35.59
CA ASP A 136 -11.91 14.29 -34.92
C ASP A 136 -10.71 13.34 -34.84
N VAL A 137 -9.63 13.66 -35.55
CA VAL A 137 -8.40 12.89 -35.65
C VAL A 137 -7.76 12.69 -34.27
N ASN A 138 -7.81 13.70 -33.40
CA ASN A 138 -7.24 13.59 -32.05
C ASN A 138 -8.04 12.58 -31.19
N ALA A 139 -9.37 12.63 -31.30
CA ALA A 139 -10.24 11.67 -30.61
C ALA A 139 -10.01 10.23 -31.10
N LEU A 140 -9.82 10.03 -32.40
CA LEU A 140 -9.48 8.73 -32.99
C LEU A 140 -8.13 8.19 -32.47
N ILE A 141 -7.10 9.03 -32.42
CA ILE A 141 -5.78 8.65 -31.88
C ILE A 141 -5.88 8.25 -30.40
N ILE A 142 -6.62 9.00 -29.59
CA ILE A 142 -6.82 8.70 -28.17
C ILE A 142 -7.59 7.37 -28.01
N LEU A 143 -8.61 7.16 -28.82
CA LEU A 143 -9.43 5.96 -28.79
C LEU A 143 -8.62 4.72 -29.19
N HIS A 144 -7.82 4.82 -30.25
CA HIS A 144 -6.90 3.76 -30.67
C HIS A 144 -5.89 3.42 -29.56
N PHE A 145 -5.27 4.45 -28.94
CA PHE A 145 -4.37 4.23 -27.79
C PHE A 145 -5.09 3.55 -26.63
N TYR A 146 -6.31 3.97 -26.33
CA TYR A 146 -7.09 3.39 -25.23
C TYR A 146 -7.35 1.91 -25.45
N TYR A 147 -7.84 1.49 -26.59
CA TYR A 147 -8.12 0.08 -26.87
C TYR A 147 -6.84 -0.76 -26.99
N ALA A 148 -5.79 -0.23 -27.64
CA ALA A 148 -4.52 -0.93 -27.76
C ALA A 148 -3.87 -1.15 -26.38
N SER A 149 -3.86 -0.12 -25.51
CA SER A 149 -3.34 -0.24 -24.16
C SER A 149 -4.18 -1.15 -23.28
N LEU A 150 -5.51 -1.14 -23.44
CA LEU A 150 -6.43 -2.02 -22.72
C LEU A 150 -6.17 -3.50 -23.07
N LYS A 151 -6.00 -3.81 -24.36
CA LYS A 151 -5.62 -5.14 -24.84
C LYS A 151 -4.28 -5.59 -24.24
N GLN A 152 -3.27 -4.72 -24.25
CA GLN A 152 -1.96 -5.02 -23.64
C GLN A 152 -2.09 -5.35 -22.15
N ILE A 153 -2.83 -4.56 -21.38
CA ILE A 153 -3.01 -4.80 -19.95
C ILE A 153 -3.74 -6.11 -19.69
N TYR A 154 -4.79 -6.41 -20.43
CA TYR A 154 -5.52 -7.69 -20.27
C TYR A 154 -4.62 -8.90 -20.58
N LEU A 155 -3.72 -8.78 -21.55
CA LEU A 155 -2.74 -9.83 -21.84
C LEU A 155 -1.74 -9.99 -20.70
N LEU A 156 -1.25 -8.88 -20.12
CA LEU A 156 -0.31 -8.89 -19.00
C LEU A 156 -0.94 -9.43 -17.71
N ASP A 157 -2.20 -9.05 -17.42
CA ASP A 157 -2.94 -9.47 -16.22
C ASP A 157 -3.59 -10.87 -16.38
N ASP A 158 -3.43 -11.53 -17.54
CA ASP A 158 -4.02 -12.85 -17.87
C ASP A 158 -5.57 -12.88 -17.87
N ASN A 159 -6.18 -11.76 -18.18
CA ASN A 159 -7.64 -11.63 -18.21
C ASN A 159 -8.20 -12.02 -19.59
N THR A 160 -8.14 -13.31 -19.89
CA THR A 160 -8.57 -13.87 -21.20
C THR A 160 -10.05 -13.69 -21.48
N LEU A 161 -10.90 -13.68 -20.44
CA LEU A 161 -12.36 -13.51 -20.57
C LEU A 161 -12.73 -12.13 -21.13
N THR A 162 -11.99 -11.09 -20.75
CA THR A 162 -12.28 -9.74 -21.19
C THR A 162 -11.70 -9.42 -22.57
N ILE A 163 -10.62 -10.13 -22.97
CA ILE A 163 -10.03 -9.99 -24.30
C ILE A 163 -11.01 -10.41 -25.39
N SER A 164 -11.78 -11.49 -25.18
CA SER A 164 -12.76 -11.97 -26.15
C SER A 164 -13.89 -10.96 -26.41
N LYS A 165 -14.27 -10.18 -25.39
CA LYS A 165 -15.24 -9.09 -25.52
C LYS A 165 -14.64 -7.87 -26.24
N LEU A 166 -13.41 -7.52 -25.91
CA LEU A 166 -12.72 -6.36 -26.50
C LEU A 166 -12.48 -6.51 -28.02
N ASN A 167 -12.31 -7.73 -28.50
CA ASN A 167 -12.13 -7.99 -29.95
C ASN A 167 -13.45 -7.92 -30.76
N LYS A 168 -14.60 -7.80 -30.10
CA LYS A 168 -15.92 -7.68 -30.73
C LYS A 168 -16.40 -6.23 -30.85
N ASP A 169 -15.88 -5.34 -30.02
CA ASP A 169 -16.15 -3.90 -30.03
C ASP A 169 -15.16 -3.17 -30.95
#